data_132657534c5f149eaf9091efe4f0c4f2
#
_entry.id   132657534c5f149eaf9091efe4f0c4f2
#
_cell.length_a   1.000
_cell.length_b   1.000
_cell.length_c   1.000
_cell.angle_alpha   90.00
_cell.angle_beta   90.00
_cell.angle_gamma   90.00
#
_symmetry.space_group_name_H-M   'P 1'
#
loop_
_entity.id
_entity.type
_entity.pdbx_description
1 polymer ?
#
loop_
_entity_poly.entity_id
_entity_poly.type
_entity_poly.pdbx_seq_one_letter_code
_entity_poly.pdbx_strand_id
1 'polypeptide(L)'
;GAGKVLAEWITAGETEWDMWAVDPRRYTDYTDQDYCNQKAMEVYGHEYAMHFPHHEWPAARDKKLSPVHEKVVKAGGVMGAYNGWERANWFAGQGDDVSEEASHTWDRQGPWALRIREEAENVRDNCGVLDLPGFSRFTLSGKGSSQYLLELITGGLPKTGRMNLAYFA
;
A
#
# COMPACT_ATOMS: atom_id res chain seq x y z
N GLY A 1 -8.03 -10.51 -26.91
CA GLY A 1 -8.09 -10.37 -25.48
C GLY A 1 -9.46 -10.03 -24.94
N ALA A 2 -9.85 -8.74 -24.86
CA ALA A 2 -11.02 -8.29 -24.09
C ALA A 2 -12.33 -8.96 -24.51
N GLY A 3 -12.58 -9.17 -25.80
CA GLY A 3 -13.80 -9.83 -26.27
C GLY A 3 -13.95 -11.29 -25.81
N LYS A 4 -12.85 -12.05 -25.75
CA LYS A 4 -12.86 -13.42 -25.19
C LYS A 4 -13.24 -13.37 -23.71
N VAL A 5 -12.56 -12.55 -22.93
CA VAL A 5 -12.79 -12.39 -21.49
C VAL A 5 -14.25 -11.99 -21.18
N LEU A 6 -14.79 -11.01 -21.90
CA LEU A 6 -16.19 -10.61 -21.74
C LEU A 6 -17.16 -11.73 -22.10
N ALA A 7 -16.90 -12.47 -23.18
CA ALA A 7 -17.75 -13.59 -23.57
C ALA A 7 -17.74 -14.70 -22.50
N GLU A 8 -16.59 -15.05 -21.95
CA GLU A 8 -16.45 -16.02 -20.86
C GLU A 8 -17.20 -15.56 -19.60
N TRP A 9 -17.03 -14.31 -19.18
CA TRP A 9 -17.77 -13.78 -18.02
C TRP A 9 -19.28 -13.80 -18.21
N ILE A 10 -19.77 -13.45 -19.40
CA ILE A 10 -21.20 -13.45 -19.71
C ILE A 10 -21.77 -14.88 -19.74
N THR A 11 -21.04 -15.83 -20.32
CA THR A 11 -21.57 -17.18 -20.58
C THR A 11 -21.27 -18.17 -19.47
N ALA A 12 -20.10 -18.09 -18.83
CA ALA A 12 -19.64 -19.01 -17.80
C ALA A 12 -19.57 -18.42 -16.39
N GLY A 13 -19.59 -17.08 -16.26
CA GLY A 13 -19.43 -16.40 -14.96
C GLY A 13 -17.98 -16.32 -14.48
N GLU A 14 -17.05 -16.92 -15.17
CA GLU A 14 -15.63 -16.95 -14.86
C GLU A 14 -14.80 -16.88 -16.15
N THR A 15 -13.51 -16.63 -16.01
CA THR A 15 -12.56 -16.55 -17.14
C THR A 15 -11.43 -17.54 -17.01
N GLU A 16 -10.88 -17.99 -18.13
CA GLU A 16 -9.70 -18.86 -18.18
C GLU A 16 -8.46 -18.18 -17.54
N TRP A 17 -8.37 -16.85 -17.67
CA TRP A 17 -7.24 -16.08 -17.15
C TRP A 17 -7.59 -15.37 -15.85
N ASP A 18 -6.62 -15.23 -14.97
CA ASP A 18 -6.74 -14.36 -13.81
C ASP A 18 -6.87 -12.90 -14.27
N MET A 19 -8.07 -12.36 -14.11
CA MET A 19 -8.41 -10.97 -14.49
C MET A 19 -8.47 -10.03 -13.29
N TRP A 20 -8.04 -10.45 -12.10
CA TRP A 20 -8.13 -9.64 -10.87
C TRP A 20 -7.53 -8.25 -11.03
N ALA A 21 -6.39 -8.13 -11.70
CA ALA A 21 -5.72 -6.85 -11.90
C ALA A 21 -6.55 -5.79 -12.64
N VAL A 22 -7.53 -6.22 -13.45
CA VAL A 22 -8.43 -5.34 -14.23
C VAL A 22 -9.89 -5.49 -13.82
N ASP A 23 -10.19 -6.29 -12.81
CA ASP A 23 -11.55 -6.46 -12.30
C ASP A 23 -11.90 -5.28 -11.37
N PRO A 24 -12.95 -4.48 -11.68
CA PRO A 24 -13.34 -3.36 -10.84
C PRO A 24 -13.82 -3.79 -9.44
N ARG A 25 -14.24 -5.04 -9.24
CA ARG A 25 -14.62 -5.57 -7.92
C ARG A 25 -13.48 -5.60 -6.90
N ARG A 26 -12.22 -5.46 -7.35
CA ARG A 26 -11.05 -5.34 -6.47
C ARG A 26 -11.03 -4.04 -5.65
N TYR A 27 -11.78 -3.04 -6.10
CA TYR A 27 -11.92 -1.79 -5.38
C TYR A 27 -13.03 -1.88 -4.33
N THR A 28 -12.97 -1.02 -3.34
CA THR A 28 -13.96 -0.89 -2.28
C THR A 28 -14.68 0.44 -2.37
N ASP A 29 -15.61 0.72 -1.47
CA ASP A 29 -16.51 1.88 -1.51
C ASP A 29 -15.81 3.26 -1.54
N TYR A 30 -14.51 3.31 -1.22
CA TYR A 30 -13.76 4.57 -1.30
C TYR A 30 -13.51 5.05 -2.74
N THR A 31 -13.67 4.19 -3.73
CA THR A 31 -13.52 4.51 -5.16
C THR A 31 -14.84 4.92 -5.78
N ASP A 32 -15.44 5.97 -5.23
CA ASP A 32 -16.62 6.60 -5.77
C ASP A 32 -16.36 7.31 -7.14
N GLN A 33 -17.41 7.83 -7.74
CA GLN A 33 -17.30 8.49 -9.05
C GLN A 33 -16.37 9.70 -9.01
N ASP A 34 -16.36 10.45 -7.90
CA ASP A 34 -15.50 11.62 -7.73
C ASP A 34 -14.03 11.21 -7.63
N TYR A 35 -13.73 10.19 -6.84
CA TYR A 35 -12.39 9.58 -6.79
C TYR A 35 -11.91 9.16 -8.18
N CYS A 36 -12.75 8.41 -8.92
CA CYS A 36 -12.42 7.92 -10.24
C CYS A 36 -12.15 9.07 -11.23
N ASN A 37 -12.95 10.12 -11.20
CA ASN A 37 -12.78 11.28 -12.06
C ASN A 37 -11.46 12.01 -11.75
N GLN A 38 -11.18 12.29 -10.48
CA GLN A 38 -9.94 12.96 -10.08
C GLN A 38 -8.71 12.14 -10.45
N LYS A 39 -8.72 10.84 -10.19
CA LYS A 39 -7.61 9.93 -10.54
C LYS A 39 -7.42 9.78 -12.04
N ALA A 40 -8.51 9.71 -12.81
CA ALA A 40 -8.42 9.63 -14.26
C ALA A 40 -7.79 10.89 -14.86
N MET A 41 -8.17 12.08 -14.37
CA MET A 41 -7.57 13.35 -14.81
C MET A 41 -6.08 13.44 -14.45
N GLU A 42 -5.72 13.06 -13.23
CA GLU A 42 -4.34 13.04 -12.75
C GLU A 42 -3.48 12.09 -13.62
N VAL A 43 -3.89 10.85 -13.77
CA VAL A 43 -3.17 9.83 -14.56
C VAL A 43 -3.03 10.28 -16.02
N TYR A 44 -4.09 10.79 -16.62
CA TYR A 44 -4.06 11.25 -17.99
C TYR A 44 -3.11 12.47 -18.19
N GLY A 45 -3.09 13.39 -17.22
CA GLY A 45 -2.17 14.54 -17.23
C GLY A 45 -0.69 14.16 -17.13
N HIS A 46 -0.40 12.98 -16.59
CA HIS A 46 0.97 12.50 -16.37
C HIS A 46 1.37 11.29 -17.23
N GLU A 47 0.54 10.89 -18.19
CA GLU A 47 0.72 9.64 -18.96
C GLU A 47 2.10 9.52 -19.62
N TYR A 48 2.67 10.63 -20.07
CA TYR A 48 3.97 10.66 -20.76
C TYR A 48 5.07 11.31 -19.93
N ALA A 49 4.81 11.66 -18.69
CA ALA A 49 5.80 12.29 -17.83
C ALA A 49 6.76 11.26 -17.22
N MET A 50 8.05 11.62 -17.17
CA MET A 50 8.99 10.92 -16.31
C MET A 50 8.91 11.49 -14.90
N HIS A 51 8.51 10.63 -13.95
CA HIS A 51 8.41 11.02 -12.56
C HIS A 51 9.73 10.83 -11.82
N PHE A 52 10.02 11.74 -10.90
CA PHE A 52 11.12 11.54 -9.96
C PHE A 52 10.81 10.36 -9.04
N PRO A 53 11.81 9.67 -8.50
CA PRO A 53 11.61 8.75 -7.38
C PRO A 53 10.87 9.45 -6.25
N HIS A 54 10.01 8.72 -5.54
CA HIS A 54 9.20 9.24 -4.43
C HIS A 54 8.13 10.28 -4.81
N HIS A 55 7.86 10.49 -6.10
CA HIS A 55 6.72 11.31 -6.52
C HIS A 55 5.41 10.72 -6.01
N GLU A 56 4.63 11.54 -5.33
CA GLU A 56 3.30 11.17 -4.84
C GLU A 56 2.22 11.73 -5.76
N TRP A 57 1.09 11.06 -5.78
CA TRP A 57 -0.06 11.41 -6.61
C TRP A 57 -1.09 12.14 -5.76
N PRO A 58 -1.23 13.48 -5.88
CA PRO A 58 -2.00 14.28 -4.93
C PRO A 58 -3.52 14.19 -5.06
N ALA A 59 -4.06 13.73 -6.20
CA ALA A 59 -5.51 13.70 -6.38
C ALA A 59 -6.20 12.66 -5.49
N ALA A 60 -7.39 12.98 -5.00
CA ALA A 60 -8.29 12.10 -4.26
C ALA A 60 -7.61 11.37 -3.06
N ARG A 61 -6.77 12.10 -2.31
CA ARG A 61 -6.11 11.63 -1.08
C ARG A 61 -7.10 11.53 0.09
N ASP A 62 -6.65 11.02 1.20
CA ASP A 62 -7.36 10.93 2.48
C ASP A 62 -8.63 10.05 2.46
N LYS A 63 -8.73 9.10 1.53
CA LYS A 63 -9.88 8.21 1.43
C LYS A 63 -9.78 6.97 2.33
N LYS A 64 -8.58 6.48 2.59
CA LYS A 64 -8.34 5.33 3.48
C LYS A 64 -7.31 5.71 4.54
N LEU A 65 -7.79 5.89 5.76
CA LEU A 65 -6.99 6.34 6.89
C LEU A 65 -6.86 5.22 7.93
N SER A 66 -5.67 5.07 8.51
CA SER A 66 -5.49 4.17 9.65
C SER A 66 -6.10 4.78 10.91
N PRO A 67 -6.45 3.97 11.92
CA PRO A 67 -6.96 4.49 13.20
C PRO A 67 -5.98 5.41 13.95
N VAL A 68 -4.71 5.40 13.56
CA VAL A 68 -3.65 6.22 14.16
C VAL A 68 -3.17 7.35 13.25
N HIS A 69 -3.80 7.55 12.11
CA HIS A 69 -3.41 8.53 11.08
C HIS A 69 -3.13 9.92 11.66
N GLU A 70 -4.05 10.48 12.45
CA GLU A 70 -3.88 11.80 13.06
C GLU A 70 -2.65 11.88 13.98
N LYS A 71 -2.34 10.79 14.68
CA LYS A 71 -1.13 10.71 15.53
C LYS A 71 0.13 10.67 14.68
N VAL A 72 0.09 9.97 13.55
CA VAL A 72 1.20 9.90 12.59
C VAL A 72 1.48 11.29 12.00
N VAL A 73 0.45 11.97 11.52
CA VAL A 73 0.56 13.34 11.00
C VAL A 73 1.11 14.30 12.08
N LYS A 74 0.57 14.23 13.30
CA LYS A 74 1.04 15.07 14.43
C LYS A 74 2.49 14.79 14.82
N ALA A 75 2.97 13.58 14.60
CA ALA A 75 4.37 13.19 14.85
C ALA A 75 5.34 13.66 13.75
N GLY A 76 4.84 14.39 12.73
CA GLY A 76 5.66 14.89 11.62
C GLY A 76 5.66 13.96 10.40
N GLY A 77 4.74 13.01 10.31
CA GLY A 77 4.63 12.10 9.17
C GLY A 77 4.40 12.84 7.86
N VAL A 78 5.31 12.71 6.92
CA VAL A 78 5.15 13.15 5.52
C VAL A 78 4.42 12.03 4.78
N MET A 79 3.16 12.31 4.45
CA MET A 79 2.22 11.28 4.02
C MET A 79 2.34 10.96 2.53
N GLY A 80 2.25 9.66 2.23
CA GLY A 80 2.10 9.12 0.89
C GLY A 80 0.96 8.13 0.83
N ALA A 81 0.65 7.62 -0.37
CA ALA A 81 -0.39 6.64 -0.58
C ALA A 81 0.18 5.27 -0.97
N TYR A 82 -0.28 4.22 -0.31
CA TYR A 82 0.07 2.84 -0.64
C TYR A 82 -1.18 1.96 -0.66
N ASN A 83 -1.50 1.40 -1.80
CA ASN A 83 -2.74 0.65 -2.03
C ASN A 83 -4.01 1.41 -1.61
N GLY A 84 -4.01 2.73 -1.82
CA GLY A 84 -5.10 3.64 -1.43
C GLY A 84 -5.10 4.04 0.04
N TRP A 85 -4.23 3.48 0.87
CA TRP A 85 -4.07 3.86 2.27
C TRP A 85 -3.07 5.00 2.43
N GLU A 86 -3.42 5.98 3.26
CA GLU A 86 -2.48 7.00 3.71
C GLU A 86 -1.49 6.38 4.71
N ARG A 87 -0.19 6.59 4.47
CA ARG A 87 0.86 6.19 5.40
C ARG A 87 2.01 7.19 5.36
N ALA A 88 2.77 7.31 6.43
CA ALA A 88 3.99 8.09 6.41
C ALA A 88 5.06 7.41 5.55
N ASN A 89 5.65 8.18 4.64
CA ASN A 89 6.85 7.77 3.91
C ASN A 89 8.10 7.96 4.77
N TRP A 90 8.12 9.03 5.55
CA TRP A 90 9.17 9.37 6.51
C TRP A 90 8.61 10.37 7.53
N PHE A 91 9.36 10.67 8.59
CA PHE A 91 8.98 11.64 9.62
C PHE A 91 9.93 12.83 9.59
N ALA A 92 9.38 14.01 9.31
CA ALA A 92 10.12 15.26 9.28
C ALA A 92 10.45 15.74 10.69
N GLY A 93 11.67 16.22 10.88
CA GLY A 93 12.10 16.95 12.06
C GLY A 93 11.86 18.46 11.90
N GLN A 94 12.17 19.21 12.96
CA GLN A 94 12.06 20.66 12.91
C GLN A 94 13.04 21.24 11.89
N GLY A 95 12.52 22.01 10.94
CA GLY A 95 13.31 22.67 9.89
C GLY A 95 13.58 21.85 8.64
N ASP A 96 13.09 20.61 8.57
CA ASP A 96 13.17 19.83 7.34
C ASP A 96 12.25 20.40 6.27
N ASP A 97 12.71 20.40 5.03
CA ASP A 97 11.91 20.79 3.89
C ASP A 97 11.02 19.62 3.47
N VAL A 98 9.71 19.78 3.64
CA VAL A 98 8.70 18.77 3.30
C VAL A 98 8.00 19.04 1.97
N SER A 99 8.47 20.02 1.19
CA SER A 99 7.92 20.30 -0.13
C SER A 99 8.17 19.12 -1.09
N GLU A 100 7.29 18.97 -2.06
CA GLU A 100 7.45 17.94 -3.08
C GLU A 100 8.72 18.20 -3.90
N GLU A 101 9.02 19.46 -4.20
CA GLU A 101 10.21 19.87 -4.96
C GLU A 101 11.51 19.46 -4.29
N ALA A 102 11.59 19.51 -2.96
CA ALA A 102 12.76 19.06 -2.21
C ALA A 102 13.03 17.55 -2.35
N SER A 103 11.99 16.79 -2.66
CA SER A 103 12.08 15.34 -2.91
C SER A 103 12.31 14.98 -4.37
N HIS A 104 12.21 15.95 -5.30
CA HIS A 104 12.41 15.75 -6.74
C HIS A 104 13.91 15.67 -7.09
N THR A 105 14.53 14.57 -6.75
CA THR A 105 15.95 14.32 -7.01
C THR A 105 16.17 12.91 -7.56
N TRP A 106 17.16 12.78 -8.46
CA TRP A 106 17.59 11.49 -8.99
C TRP A 106 18.66 10.81 -8.13
N ASP A 107 19.27 11.54 -7.21
CA ASP A 107 20.15 10.95 -6.22
C ASP A 107 19.34 10.41 -5.02
N ARG A 108 19.99 9.78 -4.08
CA ARG A 108 19.39 9.19 -2.90
C ARG A 108 19.59 10.06 -1.65
N GLN A 109 19.71 11.36 -1.83
CA GLN A 109 20.05 12.33 -0.78
C GLN A 109 18.96 13.39 -0.55
N GLY A 110 17.71 13.04 -0.82
CA GLY A 110 16.57 13.91 -0.48
C GLY A 110 16.45 14.17 1.03
N PRO A 111 15.61 15.12 1.45
CA PRO A 111 15.47 15.51 2.87
C PRO A 111 15.09 14.34 3.77
N TRP A 112 14.42 13.34 3.23
CA TRP A 112 14.04 12.10 3.89
C TRP A 112 15.22 11.18 4.23
N ALA A 113 16.35 11.29 3.52
CA ALA A 113 17.42 10.28 3.56
C ALA A 113 18.08 10.17 4.95
N LEU A 114 18.36 11.31 5.58
CA LEU A 114 18.91 11.35 6.94
C LEU A 114 17.90 10.78 7.95
N ARG A 115 16.65 11.20 7.85
CA ARG A 115 15.59 10.78 8.80
C ARG A 115 15.31 9.29 8.72
N ILE A 116 15.21 8.73 7.52
CA ILE A 116 15.04 7.28 7.34
C ILE A 116 16.24 6.51 7.92
N ARG A 117 17.44 7.04 7.79
CA ARG A 117 18.64 6.43 8.40
C ARG A 117 18.54 6.44 9.92
N GLU A 118 18.24 7.58 10.53
CA GLU A 118 18.07 7.73 11.98
C GLU A 118 16.99 6.78 12.52
N GLU A 119 15.84 6.67 11.83
CA GLU A 119 14.77 5.74 12.19
C GLU A 119 15.23 4.27 12.10
N ALA A 120 15.90 3.90 11.02
CA ALA A 120 16.42 2.54 10.84
C ALA A 120 17.46 2.17 11.90
N GLU A 121 18.34 3.08 12.25
CA GLU A 121 19.31 2.91 13.33
C GLU A 121 18.62 2.76 14.69
N ASN A 122 17.62 3.59 14.97
CA ASN A 122 16.83 3.48 16.20
C ASN A 122 16.07 2.13 16.31
N VAL A 123 15.47 1.67 15.21
CA VAL A 123 14.78 0.36 15.20
C VAL A 123 15.77 -0.79 15.45
N ARG A 124 16.99 -0.70 14.89
CA ARG A 124 18.03 -1.70 15.08
C ARG A 124 18.56 -1.73 16.52
N ASP A 125 18.82 -0.57 17.09
CA ASP A 125 19.55 -0.44 18.35
C ASP A 125 18.63 -0.32 19.58
N ASN A 126 17.36 0.05 19.37
CA ASN A 126 16.37 0.27 20.42
C ASN A 126 15.01 -0.37 20.07
N CYS A 127 14.00 0.47 19.81
CA CYS A 127 12.64 0.04 19.54
C CYS A 127 11.95 1.02 18.59
N GLY A 128 11.06 0.51 17.74
CA GLY A 128 10.23 1.30 16.85
C GLY A 128 8.79 0.81 16.77
N VAL A 129 7.91 1.69 16.38
CA VAL A 129 6.50 1.39 16.06
C VAL A 129 6.25 1.72 14.61
N LEU A 130 5.70 0.78 13.87
CA LEU A 130 5.40 0.91 12.46
C LEU A 130 3.90 0.76 12.22
N ASP A 131 3.27 1.77 11.62
CA ASP A 131 1.89 1.66 11.12
C ASP A 131 1.88 1.06 9.71
N LEU A 132 1.21 -0.07 9.56
CA LEU A 132 1.12 -0.81 8.30
C LEU A 132 -0.34 -0.94 7.84
N PRO A 133 -1.02 0.15 7.48
CA PRO A 133 -2.45 0.13 7.14
C PRO A 133 -2.74 -0.63 5.85
N GLY A 134 -1.80 -0.69 4.92
CA GLY A 134 -1.97 -1.32 3.61
C GLY A 134 -2.01 -2.85 3.60
N PHE A 135 -1.84 -3.49 4.76
CA PHE A 135 -1.92 -4.95 4.88
C PHE A 135 -3.29 -5.40 5.36
N SER A 136 -3.89 -6.33 4.66
CA SER A 136 -5.11 -6.99 5.10
C SER A 136 -4.82 -7.91 6.30
N ARG A 137 -5.76 -7.97 7.23
CA ARG A 137 -5.66 -8.77 8.46
C ARG A 137 -6.82 -9.74 8.53
N PHE A 138 -6.51 -11.01 8.71
CA PHE A 138 -7.51 -12.07 8.79
C PHE A 138 -7.31 -12.89 10.07
N THR A 139 -8.42 -13.30 10.66
CA THR A 139 -8.42 -14.32 11.70
C THR A 139 -8.98 -15.60 11.12
N LEU A 140 -8.21 -16.67 11.20
CA LEU A 140 -8.64 -18.00 10.79
C LEU A 140 -8.83 -18.86 12.04
N SER A 141 -10.05 -19.37 12.24
CA SER A 141 -10.39 -20.14 13.43
C SER A 141 -11.33 -21.31 13.08
N GLY A 142 -11.47 -22.24 14.03
CA GLY A 142 -12.34 -23.41 13.89
C GLY A 142 -11.59 -24.71 13.60
N LYS A 143 -12.35 -25.81 13.61
CA LYS A 143 -11.81 -27.14 13.34
C LYS A 143 -11.27 -27.22 11.92
N GLY A 144 -10.02 -27.62 11.76
CA GLY A 144 -9.36 -27.74 10.47
C GLY A 144 -8.67 -26.46 9.97
N SER A 145 -8.75 -25.33 10.68
CA SER A 145 -8.12 -24.07 10.26
C SER A 145 -6.61 -24.20 9.99
N SER A 146 -5.90 -24.92 10.85
CA SER A 146 -4.47 -25.17 10.68
C SER A 146 -4.16 -25.98 9.43
N GLN A 147 -4.96 -27.02 9.16
CA GLN A 147 -4.80 -27.86 7.98
C GLN A 147 -5.07 -27.06 6.70
N TYR A 148 -6.16 -26.30 6.69
CA TYR A 148 -6.49 -25.40 5.59
C TYR A 148 -5.37 -24.40 5.29
N LEU A 149 -4.80 -23.78 6.34
CA LEU A 149 -3.70 -22.83 6.14
C LEU A 149 -2.44 -23.51 5.60
N LEU A 150 -2.13 -24.73 6.04
CA LEU A 150 -1.00 -25.51 5.51
C LEU A 150 -1.15 -25.87 4.02
N GLU A 151 -2.36 -25.98 3.52
CA GLU A 151 -2.62 -26.22 2.09
C GLU A 151 -2.44 -24.98 1.23
N LEU A 152 -2.52 -23.78 1.86
CA LEU A 152 -2.39 -22.50 1.15
C LEU A 152 -0.99 -21.90 1.18
N ILE A 153 -0.14 -22.30 2.13
CA ILE A 153 1.16 -21.66 2.31
C ILE A 153 2.31 -22.59 1.96
N THR A 154 3.40 -22.00 1.45
CA THR A 154 4.66 -22.70 1.31
C THR A 154 5.41 -22.68 2.64
N GLY A 155 5.61 -23.84 3.23
CA GLY A 155 6.29 -23.96 4.52
C GLY A 155 5.39 -24.40 5.66
N GLY A 156 5.87 -24.30 6.88
CA GLY A 156 5.16 -24.77 8.08
C GLY A 156 4.52 -23.65 8.88
N LEU A 157 3.53 -24.00 9.67
CA LEU A 157 2.92 -23.08 10.65
C LEU A 157 3.93 -22.71 11.74
N PRO A 158 3.91 -21.46 12.23
CA PRO A 158 4.70 -21.08 13.38
C PRO A 158 4.24 -21.79 14.64
N LYS A 159 5.14 -21.99 15.61
CA LYS A 159 4.77 -22.44 16.94
C LYS A 159 3.86 -21.40 17.61
N THR A 160 2.98 -21.85 18.50
CA THR A 160 2.10 -20.97 19.27
C THR A 160 2.90 -19.82 19.92
N GLY A 161 2.43 -18.59 19.76
CA GLY A 161 3.08 -17.36 20.26
C GLY A 161 4.24 -16.87 19.38
N ARG A 162 4.44 -17.46 18.22
CA ARG A 162 5.47 -17.03 17.26
C ARG A 162 4.84 -16.52 15.96
N MET A 163 5.56 -15.66 15.27
CA MET A 163 5.26 -15.24 13.89
C MET A 163 6.24 -15.88 12.93
N ASN A 164 5.77 -16.10 11.71
CA ASN A 164 6.58 -16.57 10.60
C ASN A 164 6.15 -15.84 9.33
N LEU A 165 7.10 -15.58 8.44
CA LEU A 165 6.80 -15.16 7.08
C LEU A 165 6.48 -16.41 6.25
N ALA A 166 5.36 -16.37 5.54
CA ALA A 166 4.96 -17.44 4.64
C ALA A 166 4.43 -16.86 3.34
N TYR A 167 4.61 -17.60 2.26
CA TYR A 167 4.08 -17.25 0.95
C TYR A 167 2.91 -18.19 0.63
N PHE A 168 1.90 -17.64 -0.02
CA PHE A 168 0.83 -18.46 -0.58
C PHE A 168 1.33 -19.16 -1.84
N ALA A 169 0.90 -20.43 -2.02
CA ALA A 169 1.25 -21.27 -3.16
C ALA A 169 0.24 -21.07 -4.30
#